data_da58097e30b22e75b7b0cbc8b023e0b2
#
_entry.id   da58097e30b22e75b7b0cbc8b023e0b2
#
_cell.length_a   1.000
_cell.length_b   1.000
_cell.length_c   1.000
_cell.angle_alpha   90.00
_cell.angle_beta   90.00
_cell.angle_gamma   90.00
#
_symmetry.space_group_name_H-M   'P 1'
#
loop_
_entity.id
_entity.type
_entity.pdbx_description
1 polymer ?
#
loop_
_entity_poly.entity_id
_entity_poly.type
_entity_poly.pdbx_seq_one_letter_code
_entity_poly.pdbx_strand_id
1 'polypeptide(L)'
;MKYDPDIVNTYTQKSIGLDPGFGSSPFGVVITEWVDGQIQILHAEEYERPEFNNMINTTIRLMNQFGIRPQDYSCRIYVDGANPEFIRSLKHQLGERPDYEDEIKFYQSNYPGIDWTQNMTVIPIHFAKEHRGMLAHAKKILEYNNGTIAINSRFDKLITSLMTAVEKGEGSLDKEATSYDDKFDAFRPALQFYY
;
A
#
# COMPACT_ATOMS: atom_id res chain seq x y z
N MET A 1 15.92 -14.08 13.34
CA MET A 1 15.36 -15.19 12.53
C MET A 1 15.14 -14.64 11.13
N LYS A 2 15.56 -15.32 10.06
CA LYS A 2 15.23 -14.88 8.69
C LYS A 2 13.74 -15.16 8.50
N TYR A 3 12.92 -14.12 8.21
CA TYR A 3 11.53 -14.35 7.86
C TYR A 3 11.42 -15.04 6.47
N ASP A 4 10.38 -15.84 6.32
CA ASP A 4 10.03 -16.49 5.05
C ASP A 4 8.72 -15.86 4.55
N PRO A 5 8.75 -15.13 3.41
CA PRO A 5 7.55 -14.48 2.90
C PRO A 5 6.47 -15.46 2.38
N ASP A 6 6.78 -16.76 2.29
CA ASP A 6 5.80 -17.79 1.93
C ASP A 6 5.00 -18.31 3.14
N ILE A 7 5.41 -17.94 4.37
CA ILE A 7 4.66 -18.27 5.59
C ILE A 7 3.60 -17.19 5.82
N VAL A 8 2.34 -17.58 5.72
CA VAL A 8 1.19 -16.70 5.96
C VAL A 8 0.73 -16.82 7.41
N ASN A 9 0.88 -15.75 8.17
CA ASN A 9 0.36 -15.67 9.54
C ASN A 9 -1.12 -15.23 9.52
N THR A 10 -1.95 -15.86 10.35
CA THR A 10 -3.41 -15.73 10.25
C THR A 10 -3.97 -14.50 10.98
N TYR A 11 -3.28 -14.01 12.01
CA TYR A 11 -3.81 -12.97 12.93
C TYR A 11 -2.87 -11.77 13.09
N THR A 12 -2.15 -11.43 12.04
CA THR A 12 -1.23 -10.30 12.04
C THR A 12 -1.81 -9.11 11.28
N GLN A 13 -1.33 -7.92 11.60
CA GLN A 13 -1.68 -6.74 10.82
C GLN A 13 -1.04 -6.82 9.42
N LYS A 14 -1.84 -6.66 8.39
CA LYS A 14 -1.41 -6.68 7.00
C LYS A 14 -1.84 -5.43 6.25
N SER A 15 -0.99 -4.96 5.38
CA SER A 15 -1.29 -3.83 4.51
C SER A 15 -0.92 -4.13 3.07
N ILE A 16 -1.77 -3.68 2.16
CA ILE A 16 -1.48 -3.66 0.72
C ILE A 16 -1.35 -2.21 0.29
N GLY A 17 -0.28 -1.87 -0.40
CA GLY A 17 -0.16 -0.65 -1.17
C GLY A 17 -0.35 -0.95 -2.64
N LEU A 18 -1.22 -0.18 -3.30
CA LEU A 18 -1.53 -0.31 -4.71
C LEU A 18 -1.24 1.00 -5.44
N ASP A 19 -0.48 0.89 -6.51
CA ASP A 19 -0.29 1.95 -7.50
C ASP A 19 -0.89 1.48 -8.85
N PRO A 20 -2.17 1.78 -9.12
CA PRO A 20 -2.82 1.35 -10.35
C PRO A 20 -2.21 2.05 -11.56
N GLY A 21 -1.55 1.27 -12.42
CA GLY A 21 -1.02 1.76 -13.69
C GLY A 21 -2.12 1.85 -14.76
N PHE A 22 -1.97 2.82 -15.68
CA PHE A 22 -2.84 2.95 -16.85
C PHE A 22 -2.01 3.10 -18.12
N GLY A 23 -2.49 2.50 -19.21
CA GLY A 23 -1.80 2.55 -20.49
C GLY A 23 -0.47 1.82 -20.47
N SER A 24 0.64 2.55 -20.46
CA SER A 24 2.00 1.99 -20.45
C SER A 24 2.60 1.84 -19.05
N SER A 25 1.98 2.43 -18.02
CA SER A 25 2.48 2.33 -16.65
C SER A 25 2.16 0.98 -16.04
N PRO A 26 3.12 0.33 -15.36
CA PRO A 26 2.87 -0.91 -14.63
C PRO A 26 1.89 -0.73 -13.47
N PHE A 27 1.32 -1.84 -13.02
CA PHE A 27 0.54 -1.91 -11.79
C PHE A 27 1.45 -2.34 -10.63
N GLY A 28 1.77 -1.44 -9.73
CA GLY A 28 2.59 -1.70 -8.56
C GLY A 28 1.77 -2.29 -7.40
N VAL A 29 2.28 -3.37 -6.80
CA VAL A 29 1.66 -4.00 -5.62
C VAL A 29 2.73 -4.33 -4.60
N VAL A 30 2.56 -3.84 -3.37
CA VAL A 30 3.38 -4.22 -2.21
C VAL A 30 2.48 -4.69 -1.08
N ILE A 31 2.77 -5.86 -0.51
CA ILE A 31 2.08 -6.41 0.66
C ILE A 31 3.04 -6.53 1.81
N THR A 32 2.62 -6.05 2.95
CA THR A 32 3.39 -6.03 4.19
C THR A 32 2.64 -6.69 5.33
N GLU A 33 3.37 -7.18 6.31
CA GLU A 33 2.85 -7.78 7.52
C GLU A 33 3.64 -7.29 8.73
N TRP A 34 2.96 -7.09 9.87
CA TRP A 34 3.61 -6.78 11.14
C TRP A 34 3.73 -8.03 12.00
N VAL A 35 4.97 -8.44 12.28
CA VAL A 35 5.27 -9.61 13.11
C VAL A 35 6.38 -9.26 14.10
N ASP A 36 6.14 -9.48 15.39
CA ASP A 36 7.14 -9.35 16.46
C ASP A 36 7.93 -8.02 16.44
N GLY A 37 7.24 -6.92 16.18
CA GLY A 37 7.85 -5.59 16.14
C GLY A 37 8.56 -5.26 14.82
N GLN A 38 8.38 -6.07 13.77
CA GLN A 38 9.01 -5.90 12.47
C GLN A 38 7.98 -5.89 11.35
N ILE A 39 8.12 -4.97 10.40
CA ILE A 39 7.40 -4.97 9.14
C ILE A 39 8.12 -5.93 8.18
N GLN A 40 7.42 -6.93 7.68
CA GLN A 40 7.94 -7.90 6.72
C GLN A 40 7.27 -7.71 5.36
N ILE A 41 8.05 -7.71 4.28
CA ILE A 41 7.52 -7.63 2.92
C ILE A 41 7.13 -9.04 2.46
N LEU A 42 5.84 -9.28 2.28
CA LEU A 42 5.31 -10.55 1.79
C LEU A 42 5.31 -10.64 0.27
N HIS A 43 5.08 -9.49 -0.40
CA HIS A 43 4.99 -9.41 -1.85
C HIS A 43 5.40 -8.03 -2.34
N ALA A 44 6.09 -7.95 -3.48
CA ALA A 44 6.47 -6.69 -4.12
C ALA A 44 6.67 -6.92 -5.62
N GLU A 45 5.66 -6.61 -6.43
CA GLU A 45 5.70 -6.82 -7.88
C GLU A 45 5.13 -5.64 -8.67
N GLU A 46 5.60 -5.50 -9.89
CA GLU A 46 5.04 -4.67 -10.95
C GLU A 46 4.46 -5.58 -12.02
N TYR A 47 3.22 -5.34 -12.40
CA TYR A 47 2.53 -6.07 -13.45
C TYR A 47 2.46 -5.19 -14.69
N GLU A 48 3.20 -5.59 -15.71
CA GLU A 48 3.32 -4.85 -16.97
C GLU A 48 2.00 -4.83 -17.74
N ARG A 49 1.71 -3.67 -18.36
CA ARG A 49 0.54 -3.46 -19.22
C ARG A 49 -0.77 -4.00 -18.62
N PRO A 50 -1.13 -3.54 -17.44
CA PRO A 50 -2.29 -4.08 -16.75
C PRO A 50 -3.59 -3.64 -17.43
N GLU A 51 -4.47 -4.60 -17.71
CA GLU A 51 -5.86 -4.30 -18.00
C GLU A 51 -6.61 -4.06 -16.69
N PHE A 52 -7.62 -3.20 -16.72
CA PHE A 52 -8.38 -2.79 -15.54
C PHE A 52 -8.90 -3.99 -14.72
N ASN A 53 -9.59 -4.93 -15.39
CA ASN A 53 -10.11 -6.12 -14.72
C ASN A 53 -9.00 -7.04 -14.18
N ASN A 54 -7.86 -7.07 -14.84
CA ASN A 54 -6.71 -7.87 -14.39
C ASN A 54 -6.09 -7.29 -13.11
N MET A 55 -6.06 -5.97 -12.94
CA MET A 55 -5.61 -5.33 -11.70
C MET A 55 -6.51 -5.72 -10.52
N ILE A 56 -7.83 -5.64 -10.71
CA ILE A 56 -8.82 -6.04 -9.69
C ILE A 56 -8.65 -7.53 -9.32
N ASN A 57 -8.63 -8.40 -10.33
CA ASN A 57 -8.50 -9.85 -10.12
C ASN A 57 -7.16 -10.21 -9.46
N THR A 58 -6.07 -9.53 -9.83
CA THR A 58 -4.75 -9.71 -9.22
C THR A 58 -4.78 -9.32 -7.75
N THR A 59 -5.39 -8.18 -7.41
CA THR A 59 -5.54 -7.74 -6.03
C THR A 59 -6.31 -8.77 -5.21
N ILE A 60 -7.46 -9.23 -5.68
CA ILE A 60 -8.28 -10.25 -4.99
C ILE A 60 -7.54 -11.56 -4.83
N ARG A 61 -6.84 -12.02 -5.87
CA ARG A 61 -6.03 -13.24 -5.82
C ARG A 61 -4.93 -13.15 -4.76
N LEU A 62 -4.22 -12.02 -4.70
CA LEU A 62 -3.18 -11.78 -3.71
C LEU A 62 -3.76 -11.67 -2.29
N MET A 63 -4.90 -11.01 -2.11
CA MET A 63 -5.60 -11.00 -0.82
C MET A 63 -5.88 -12.42 -0.32
N ASN A 64 -6.43 -13.27 -1.18
CA ASN A 64 -6.70 -14.67 -0.84
C ASN A 64 -5.41 -15.45 -0.52
N GLN A 65 -4.36 -15.24 -1.31
CA GLN A 65 -3.06 -15.90 -1.12
C GLN A 65 -2.43 -15.54 0.22
N PHE A 66 -2.51 -14.29 0.64
CA PHE A 66 -1.89 -13.80 1.88
C PHE A 66 -2.87 -13.70 3.06
N GLY A 67 -4.07 -14.28 2.95
CA GLY A 67 -5.05 -14.33 4.02
C GLY A 67 -5.60 -12.96 4.45
N ILE A 68 -5.63 -12.00 3.52
CA ILE A 68 -6.16 -10.65 3.73
C ILE A 68 -7.67 -10.68 3.50
N ARG A 69 -8.44 -10.31 4.51
CA ARG A 69 -9.90 -10.39 4.48
C ARG A 69 -10.52 -9.00 4.43
N PRO A 70 -11.54 -8.78 3.59
CA PRO A 70 -12.36 -7.58 3.65
C PRO A 70 -13.00 -7.44 5.04
N GLN A 71 -13.16 -6.19 5.49
CA GLN A 71 -13.79 -5.87 6.78
C GLN A 71 -13.07 -6.43 8.02
N ASP A 72 -11.82 -6.87 7.85
CA ASP A 72 -10.96 -7.23 8.96
C ASP A 72 -10.14 -6.01 9.40
N TYR A 73 -10.30 -5.59 10.64
CA TYR A 73 -9.58 -4.42 11.20
C TYR A 73 -8.05 -4.57 11.19
N SER A 74 -7.56 -5.79 11.09
CA SER A 74 -6.14 -6.08 10.96
C SER A 74 -5.61 -5.93 9.52
N CYS A 75 -6.47 -5.66 8.55
CA CYS A 75 -6.13 -5.59 7.13
C CYS A 75 -6.53 -4.24 6.52
N ARG A 76 -5.63 -3.64 5.73
CA ARG A 76 -5.87 -2.39 5.00
C ARG A 76 -5.33 -2.48 3.59
N ILE A 77 -6.03 -1.82 2.66
CA ILE A 77 -5.61 -1.65 1.27
C ILE A 77 -5.54 -0.17 0.97
N TYR A 78 -4.36 0.34 0.75
CA TYR A 78 -4.13 1.74 0.41
C TYR A 78 -3.93 1.88 -1.09
N VAL A 79 -4.70 2.76 -1.73
CA VAL A 79 -4.71 2.93 -3.20
C VAL A 79 -4.54 4.40 -3.54
N ASP A 80 -3.79 4.70 -4.60
CA ASP A 80 -3.73 6.07 -5.12
C ASP A 80 -5.13 6.58 -5.49
N GLY A 81 -5.54 7.66 -4.84
CA GLY A 81 -6.84 8.31 -5.00
C GLY A 81 -7.07 8.95 -6.38
N ALA A 82 -6.04 9.04 -7.22
CA ALA A 82 -6.17 9.50 -8.60
C ALA A 82 -6.97 8.54 -9.49
N ASN A 83 -7.26 7.32 -8.99
CA ASN A 83 -7.93 6.25 -9.73
C ASN A 83 -9.31 5.89 -9.14
N PRO A 84 -10.30 6.79 -9.16
CA PRO A 84 -11.58 6.60 -8.48
C PRO A 84 -12.40 5.41 -9.02
N GLU A 85 -12.29 5.09 -10.31
CA GLU A 85 -12.99 3.95 -10.90
C GLU A 85 -12.43 2.62 -10.40
N PHE A 86 -11.12 2.51 -10.28
CA PHE A 86 -10.46 1.34 -9.72
C PHE A 86 -10.87 1.14 -8.26
N ILE A 87 -10.81 2.20 -7.45
CA ILE A 87 -11.20 2.19 -6.03
C ILE A 87 -12.64 1.74 -5.89
N ARG A 88 -13.57 2.33 -6.67
CA ARG A 88 -15.00 1.99 -6.63
C ARG A 88 -15.25 0.53 -7.00
N SER A 89 -14.60 0.06 -8.05
CA SER A 89 -14.73 -1.33 -8.51
C SER A 89 -14.16 -2.32 -7.50
N LEU A 90 -13.00 -2.01 -6.91
CA LEU A 90 -12.40 -2.85 -5.87
C LEU A 90 -13.30 -2.92 -4.64
N LYS A 91 -13.81 -1.78 -4.16
CA LYS A 91 -14.77 -1.73 -3.04
C LYS A 91 -16.01 -2.56 -3.32
N HIS A 92 -16.57 -2.41 -4.50
CA HIS A 92 -17.75 -3.20 -4.91
C HIS A 92 -17.48 -4.71 -4.86
N GLN A 93 -16.34 -5.15 -5.40
CA GLN A 93 -15.94 -6.57 -5.40
C GLN A 93 -15.70 -7.10 -3.98
N LEU A 94 -15.26 -6.25 -3.05
CA LEU A 94 -15.02 -6.61 -1.66
C LEU A 94 -16.27 -6.46 -0.77
N GLY A 95 -17.42 -6.05 -1.33
CA GLY A 95 -18.66 -5.84 -0.59
C GLY A 95 -18.65 -4.59 0.29
N GLU A 96 -17.72 -3.64 0.06
CA GLU A 96 -17.73 -2.35 0.74
C GLU A 96 -18.80 -1.43 0.12
N ARG A 97 -19.50 -0.69 0.99
CA ARG A 97 -20.53 0.26 0.55
C ARG A 97 -19.86 1.49 -0.07
N PRO A 98 -20.20 1.86 -1.32
CA PRO A 98 -19.54 2.97 -2.03
C PRO A 98 -19.83 4.35 -1.41
N ASP A 99 -20.96 4.53 -0.77
CA ASP A 99 -21.47 5.75 -0.14
C ASP A 99 -20.86 5.97 1.28
N TYR A 100 -20.11 5.03 1.78
CA TYR A 100 -19.51 5.11 3.11
C TYR A 100 -18.51 6.28 3.25
N GLU A 101 -17.90 6.71 2.16
CA GLU A 101 -16.97 7.87 2.17
C GLU A 101 -17.67 9.20 2.50
N ASP A 102 -18.87 9.40 2.00
CA ASP A 102 -19.64 10.63 2.28
C ASP A 102 -20.16 10.61 3.72
N GLU A 103 -20.57 9.46 4.22
CA GLU A 103 -20.88 9.26 5.64
C GLU A 103 -19.65 9.56 6.51
N ILE A 104 -18.47 9.02 6.16
CA ILE A 104 -17.24 9.28 6.90
C ILE A 104 -16.89 10.76 6.92
N LYS A 105 -16.97 11.46 5.78
CA LYS A 105 -16.73 12.91 5.72
C LYS A 105 -17.69 13.67 6.61
N PHE A 106 -18.97 13.28 6.62
CA PHE A 106 -19.97 13.86 7.52
C PHE A 106 -19.60 13.65 8.99
N TYR A 107 -19.24 12.43 9.39
CA TYR A 107 -18.87 12.12 10.76
C TYR A 107 -17.55 12.75 11.17
N GLN A 108 -16.53 12.79 10.31
CA GLN A 108 -15.26 13.48 10.57
C GLN A 108 -15.46 14.97 10.83
N SER A 109 -16.37 15.60 10.07
CA SER A 109 -16.67 17.03 10.25
C SER A 109 -17.40 17.33 11.55
N ASN A 110 -18.25 16.42 12.02
CA ASN A 110 -19.06 16.62 13.22
C ASN A 110 -18.41 16.06 14.50
N TYR A 111 -17.51 15.11 14.36
CA TYR A 111 -16.84 14.43 15.49
C TYR A 111 -15.33 14.33 15.22
N PRO A 112 -14.61 15.47 15.23
CA PRO A 112 -13.16 15.48 15.03
C PRO A 112 -12.45 14.71 16.14
N GLY A 113 -11.46 13.91 15.77
CA GLY A 113 -10.67 13.10 16.72
C GLY A 113 -11.05 11.60 16.75
N ILE A 114 -12.09 11.20 16.04
CA ILE A 114 -12.41 9.77 15.83
C ILE A 114 -11.91 9.36 14.45
N ASP A 115 -11.12 8.28 14.39
CA ASP A 115 -10.72 7.67 13.12
C ASP A 115 -11.86 6.81 12.57
N TRP A 116 -12.64 7.40 11.67
CA TRP A 116 -13.77 6.73 11.02
C TRP A 116 -13.35 5.76 9.91
N THR A 117 -12.07 5.76 9.52
CA THR A 117 -11.55 4.84 8.49
C THR A 117 -11.35 3.42 9.02
N GLN A 118 -11.49 3.20 10.32
CA GLN A 118 -11.29 1.89 10.95
C GLN A 118 -12.14 0.77 10.34
N ASN A 119 -13.31 1.11 9.80
CA ASN A 119 -14.23 0.15 9.18
C ASN A 119 -14.02 -0.02 7.66
N MET A 120 -13.04 0.68 7.07
CA MET A 120 -12.73 0.58 5.66
C MET A 120 -11.59 -0.40 5.42
N THR A 121 -11.75 -1.27 4.44
CA THR A 121 -10.64 -2.08 3.94
C THR A 121 -9.86 -1.31 2.88
N VAL A 122 -10.55 -0.66 1.93
CA VAL A 122 -9.94 0.11 0.84
C VAL A 122 -9.90 1.58 1.18
N ILE A 123 -8.71 2.13 1.33
CA ILE A 123 -8.46 3.51 1.75
C ILE A 123 -7.79 4.26 0.59
N PRO A 124 -8.46 5.25 -0.01
CA PRO A 124 -7.83 6.11 -1.01
C PRO A 124 -6.83 7.05 -0.35
N ILE A 125 -5.66 7.20 -0.96
CA ILE A 125 -4.64 8.17 -0.55
C ILE A 125 -4.48 9.21 -1.67
N HIS A 126 -4.54 10.48 -1.32
CA HIS A 126 -4.29 11.57 -2.27
C HIS A 126 -2.79 11.81 -2.42
N PHE A 127 -2.12 11.09 -3.31
CA PHE A 127 -0.68 11.22 -3.54
C PHE A 127 -0.21 12.68 -3.69
N ALA A 128 -0.93 13.50 -4.42
CA ALA A 128 -0.55 14.90 -4.62
C ALA A 128 -0.50 15.72 -3.31
N LYS A 129 -1.35 15.40 -2.33
CA LYS A 129 -1.41 16.11 -1.05
C LYS A 129 -0.54 15.46 0.02
N GLU A 130 -0.47 14.13 0.01
CA GLU A 130 0.14 13.33 1.07
C GLU A 130 1.55 12.83 0.71
N HIS A 131 2.00 13.09 -0.52
CA HIS A 131 3.28 12.63 -1.06
C HIS A 131 4.45 12.89 -0.11
N ARG A 132 4.59 14.14 0.35
CA ARG A 132 5.67 14.55 1.26
C ARG A 132 5.59 13.83 2.61
N GLY A 133 4.37 13.69 3.16
CA GLY A 133 4.13 12.97 4.41
C GLY A 133 4.47 11.50 4.29
N MET A 134 4.06 10.85 3.19
CA MET A 134 4.38 9.44 2.93
C MET A 134 5.88 9.19 2.76
N LEU A 135 6.60 10.09 2.07
CA LEU A 135 8.06 9.99 1.93
C LEU A 135 8.75 10.13 3.27
N ALA A 136 8.37 11.12 4.07
CA ALA A 136 8.93 11.34 5.40
C ALA A 136 8.66 10.14 6.33
N HIS A 137 7.46 9.56 6.26
CA HIS A 137 7.08 8.39 7.02
C HIS A 137 7.88 7.15 6.60
N ALA A 138 7.98 6.87 5.29
CA ALA A 138 8.78 5.77 4.77
C ALA A 138 10.26 5.91 5.18
N LYS A 139 10.82 7.12 5.03
CA LYS A 139 12.19 7.43 5.46
C LYS A 139 12.39 7.15 6.94
N LYS A 140 11.47 7.62 7.80
CA LYS A 140 11.53 7.39 9.25
C LYS A 140 11.57 5.89 9.58
N ILE A 141 10.73 5.08 8.93
CA ILE A 141 10.71 3.61 9.14
C ILE A 141 12.02 2.97 8.68
N LEU A 142 12.53 3.37 7.52
CA LEU A 142 13.79 2.81 6.96
C LEU A 142 15.02 3.21 7.76
N GLU A 143 15.04 4.42 8.33
CA GLU A 143 16.19 4.93 9.12
C GLU A 143 16.17 4.46 10.57
N TYR A 144 15.09 3.91 11.07
CA TYR A 144 15.02 3.37 12.42
C TYR A 144 15.93 2.13 12.50
N ASN A 145 17.11 2.31 13.12
CA ASN A 145 18.26 1.38 13.11
C ASN A 145 18.03 -0.01 13.78
N ASN A 146 16.80 -0.37 14.10
CA ASN A 146 16.51 -1.59 14.86
C ASN A 146 15.86 -2.71 14.03
N GLY A 147 16.04 -2.71 12.71
CA GLY A 147 15.47 -3.75 11.87
C GLY A 147 13.93 -3.74 11.83
N THR A 148 13.34 -2.54 11.91
CA THR A 148 11.88 -2.37 11.88
C THR A 148 11.26 -2.88 10.58
N ILE A 149 12.05 -2.95 9.50
CA ILE A 149 11.60 -3.51 8.22
C ILE A 149 12.53 -4.63 7.75
N ALA A 150 11.96 -5.72 7.31
CA ALA A 150 12.69 -6.84 6.73
C ALA A 150 12.23 -7.06 5.27
N ILE A 151 13.20 -7.08 4.37
CA ILE A 151 12.98 -7.31 2.94
C ILE A 151 13.80 -8.53 2.54
N ASN A 152 13.10 -9.56 2.03
CA ASN A 152 13.78 -10.74 1.52
C ASN A 152 14.52 -10.40 0.22
N SER A 153 15.72 -10.97 0.02
CA SER A 153 16.56 -10.72 -1.16
C SER A 153 15.91 -11.09 -2.49
N ARG A 154 14.86 -11.90 -2.49
CA ARG A 154 14.06 -12.20 -3.69
C ARG A 154 13.33 -10.98 -4.26
N PHE A 155 13.09 -9.95 -3.43
CA PHE A 155 12.49 -8.68 -3.85
C PHE A 155 13.58 -7.67 -4.28
N ASP A 156 14.50 -8.11 -5.12
CA ASP A 156 15.67 -7.35 -5.60
C ASP A 156 15.28 -6.04 -6.27
N LYS A 157 14.20 -6.02 -7.04
CA LYS A 157 13.69 -4.82 -7.69
C LYS A 157 13.16 -3.79 -6.68
N LEU A 158 12.48 -4.22 -5.60
CA LEU A 158 12.08 -3.30 -4.54
C LEU A 158 13.32 -2.77 -3.80
N ILE A 159 14.28 -3.63 -3.51
CA ILE A 159 15.55 -3.22 -2.89
C ILE A 159 16.26 -2.19 -3.77
N THR A 160 16.35 -2.44 -5.07
CA THR A 160 16.95 -1.51 -6.04
C THR A 160 16.18 -0.19 -6.06
N SER A 161 14.85 -0.22 -6.06
CA SER A 161 14.02 0.98 -6.02
C SER A 161 14.30 1.82 -4.78
N LEU A 162 14.38 1.20 -3.61
CA LEU A 162 14.70 1.90 -2.35
C LEU A 162 16.12 2.47 -2.33
N MET A 163 17.09 1.77 -2.93
CA MET A 163 18.48 2.23 -3.01
C MET A 163 18.70 3.35 -4.01
N THR A 164 17.88 3.43 -5.06
CA THR A 164 17.97 4.46 -6.12
C THR A 164 17.00 5.62 -5.92
N ALA A 165 16.13 5.55 -4.91
CA ALA A 165 15.18 6.61 -4.63
C ALA A 165 15.88 7.94 -4.33
N VAL A 166 15.60 8.95 -5.16
CA VAL A 166 16.19 10.30 -5.05
C VAL A 166 15.08 11.32 -4.85
N GLU A 167 15.30 12.24 -3.92
CA GLU A 167 14.43 13.39 -3.70
C GLU A 167 14.73 14.48 -4.72
N LYS A 168 13.72 14.94 -5.46
CA LYS A 168 13.78 16.05 -6.39
C LYS A 168 13.14 17.29 -5.76
N GLY A 169 13.84 17.96 -4.86
CA GLY A 169 13.34 19.18 -4.21
C GLY A 169 11.93 19.10 -3.65
N GLU A 170 11.62 19.93 -2.67
CA GLU A 170 10.28 20.03 -2.06
C GLU A 170 9.63 18.71 -1.55
N GLY A 171 10.40 17.63 -1.37
CA GLY A 171 9.90 16.35 -0.88
C GLY A 171 9.16 15.51 -1.93
N SER A 172 9.45 15.68 -3.21
CA SER A 172 8.98 14.82 -4.29
C SER A 172 10.02 13.78 -4.70
N LEU A 173 9.58 12.62 -5.18
CA LEU A 173 10.46 11.60 -5.73
C LEU A 173 10.90 11.99 -7.15
N ASP A 174 12.19 11.87 -7.44
CA ASP A 174 12.70 11.94 -8.81
C ASP A 174 12.46 10.60 -9.53
N LYS A 175 11.39 10.51 -10.28
CA LYS A 175 11.00 9.29 -11.00
C LYS A 175 11.98 8.91 -12.11
N GLU A 176 12.67 9.87 -12.70
CA GLU A 176 13.68 9.60 -13.76
C GLU A 176 14.96 9.00 -13.19
N ALA A 177 15.31 9.40 -11.96
CA ALA A 177 16.48 8.88 -11.26
C ALA A 177 16.20 7.60 -10.45
N THR A 178 14.92 7.33 -10.12
CA THR A 178 14.51 6.18 -9.32
C THR A 178 14.16 4.99 -10.20
N SER A 179 14.85 3.88 -10.00
CA SER A 179 14.53 2.61 -10.71
C SER A 179 13.30 1.95 -10.07
N TYR A 180 12.42 1.39 -10.91
CA TYR A 180 11.20 0.70 -10.45
C TYR A 180 10.32 1.57 -9.53
N ASP A 181 10.05 2.79 -9.95
CA ASP A 181 9.32 3.80 -9.16
C ASP A 181 7.89 3.38 -8.82
N ASP A 182 7.20 2.60 -9.67
CA ASP A 182 5.86 2.06 -9.38
C ASP A 182 5.87 1.12 -8.15
N LYS A 183 6.96 0.36 -7.91
CA LYS A 183 7.12 -0.40 -6.65
C LYS A 183 7.29 0.52 -5.45
N PHE A 184 8.05 1.60 -5.61
CA PHE A 184 8.21 2.58 -4.55
C PHE A 184 6.89 3.30 -4.26
N ASP A 185 6.14 3.62 -5.31
CA ASP A 185 4.83 4.27 -5.22
C ASP A 185 3.78 3.35 -4.55
N ALA A 186 3.87 2.02 -4.74
CA ALA A 186 3.06 1.05 -4.00
C ALA A 186 3.59 0.78 -2.56
N PHE A 187 4.91 0.84 -2.35
CA PHE A 187 5.52 0.59 -1.03
C PHE A 187 5.15 1.65 0.01
N ARG A 188 5.17 2.93 -0.36
CA ARG A 188 4.87 4.03 0.56
C ARG A 188 3.46 3.94 1.17
N PRO A 189 2.39 3.72 0.39
CA PRO A 189 1.06 3.51 0.94
C PRO A 189 0.97 2.26 1.82
N ALA A 190 1.65 1.17 1.47
CA ALA A 190 1.66 -0.04 2.30
C ALA A 190 2.19 0.20 3.71
N LEU A 191 3.03 1.22 3.91
CA LEU A 191 3.56 1.58 5.23
C LEU A 191 2.60 2.43 6.07
N GLN A 192 1.55 3.00 5.50
CA GLN A 192 0.65 3.92 6.21
C GLN A 192 -0.12 3.27 7.36
N PHE A 193 -0.18 1.95 7.40
CA PHE A 193 -0.82 1.20 8.48
C PHE A 193 0.04 1.12 9.75
N TYR A 194 1.33 1.39 9.64
CA TYR A 194 2.28 1.24 10.74
C TYR A 194 2.78 2.60 11.22
N TYR A 195 2.84 2.78 12.56
CA TYR A 195 3.29 4.02 13.20
C TYR A 195 4.61 3.83 13.96
#